data_909935b04ffebe3588661731b8a21dc7
#
_entry.id   909935b04ffebe3588661731b8a21dc7
#
_cell.length_a   1.000
_cell.length_b   1.000
_cell.length_c   1.000
_cell.angle_alpha   90.00
_cell.angle_beta   90.00
_cell.angle_gamma   90.00
#
_symmetry.space_group_name_H-M   'P 1'
#
loop_
_entity.id
_entity.type
_entity.pdbx_description
1 polymer ?
#
loop_
_entity_poly.entity_id
_entity_poly.type
_entity_poly.pdbx_seq_one_letter_code
_entity_poly.pdbx_strand_id
1 'polypeptide(L)'
;MAQVSRRAAAKPARGGVDNAIFLQASLETLGGELSGMADRLTVNFPWGSLLRAVAMPQLAQLQKLAALAKPGAELDILVNLTPLRDAAYAAKLGLSEAALLCNPPRLRGTYATAGWTVTSVEEVTGTLIRATRWGSQLHHAGREVWRVRAVRSGAGS
;
A
#
# COMPACT_ATOMS: atom_id res chain seq x y z
N MET A 1 15.75 -2.72 -9.19
CA MET A 1 14.75 -3.16 -10.20
C MET A 1 15.32 -4.17 -11.19
N ALA A 2 16.38 -3.86 -11.96
CA ALA A 2 16.93 -4.76 -12.98
C ALA A 2 17.27 -6.18 -12.48
N GLN A 3 17.76 -6.33 -11.25
CA GLN A 3 18.11 -7.64 -10.68
C GLN A 3 16.88 -8.48 -10.33
N VAL A 4 15.80 -7.84 -9.85
CA VAL A 4 14.52 -8.51 -9.53
C VAL A 4 13.83 -8.96 -10.81
N SER A 5 13.80 -8.10 -11.84
CA SER A 5 13.27 -8.44 -13.17
C SER A 5 14.00 -9.59 -13.81
N ARG A 6 15.36 -9.60 -13.77
CA ARG A 6 16.15 -10.72 -14.31
C ARG A 6 15.88 -12.03 -13.58
N ARG A 7 15.68 -12.00 -12.27
CA ARG A 7 15.38 -13.20 -11.47
C ARG A 7 13.99 -13.74 -11.77
N ALA A 8 12.99 -12.88 -11.97
CA ALA A 8 11.64 -13.27 -12.33
C ALA A 8 11.55 -13.80 -13.78
N ALA A 9 12.34 -13.24 -14.69
CA ALA A 9 12.44 -13.71 -16.08
C ALA A 9 13.27 -15.01 -16.25
N ALA A 10 13.84 -15.57 -15.18
CA ALA A 10 14.52 -16.84 -15.23
C ALA A 10 13.51 -17.99 -15.47
N LYS A 11 14.01 -19.15 -15.94
CA LYS A 11 13.14 -20.35 -16.07
C LYS A 11 12.52 -20.72 -14.72
N PRO A 12 11.27 -21.24 -14.68
CA PRO A 12 10.57 -21.61 -13.43
C PRO A 12 11.41 -22.49 -12.50
N ALA A 13 12.17 -23.45 -13.03
CA ALA A 13 13.10 -24.30 -12.27
C ALA A 13 14.22 -23.52 -11.55
N ARG A 14 14.45 -22.25 -11.89
CA ARG A 14 15.42 -21.35 -11.26
C ARG A 14 14.75 -20.22 -10.47
N GLY A 15 13.45 -20.38 -10.14
CA GLY A 15 12.66 -19.41 -9.39
C GLY A 15 12.14 -18.24 -10.22
N GLY A 16 12.04 -18.41 -11.53
CA GLY A 16 11.35 -17.47 -12.42
C GLY A 16 9.83 -17.57 -12.26
N VAL A 17 9.14 -16.52 -12.72
CA VAL A 17 7.67 -16.40 -12.67
C VAL A 17 7.19 -16.01 -14.05
N ASP A 18 6.40 -16.88 -14.69
CA ASP A 18 5.98 -16.72 -16.09
C ASP A 18 4.89 -15.66 -16.28
N ASN A 19 4.20 -15.28 -15.19
CA ASN A 19 3.04 -14.42 -15.19
C ASN A 19 3.27 -13.10 -14.42
N ALA A 20 4.50 -12.59 -14.36
CA ALA A 20 4.82 -11.34 -13.67
C ALA A 20 5.43 -10.31 -14.61
N ILE A 21 4.95 -9.09 -14.52
CA ILE A 21 5.51 -7.91 -15.18
C ILE A 21 6.03 -6.95 -14.12
N PHE A 22 7.26 -6.44 -14.29
CA PHE A 22 7.88 -5.47 -13.40
C PHE A 22 7.99 -4.13 -14.08
N LEU A 23 7.29 -3.14 -13.54
CA LEU A 23 7.30 -1.77 -14.00
C LEU A 23 7.96 -0.87 -12.95
N GLN A 24 8.78 0.06 -13.40
CA GLN A 24 9.25 1.16 -12.56
C GLN A 24 8.40 2.38 -12.90
N ALA A 25 7.42 2.67 -12.04
CA ALA A 25 6.51 3.78 -12.21
C ALA A 25 6.12 4.36 -10.85
N SER A 26 5.71 5.62 -10.82
CA SER A 26 4.98 6.18 -9.68
C SER A 26 3.47 6.00 -9.88
N LEU A 27 2.71 6.10 -8.80
CA LEU A 27 1.25 6.04 -8.89
C LEU A 27 0.68 7.15 -9.80
N GLU A 28 1.38 8.29 -9.85
CA GLU A 28 1.02 9.42 -10.68
C GLU A 28 1.21 9.17 -12.18
N THR A 29 2.17 8.31 -12.53
CA THR A 29 2.56 8.01 -13.92
C THR A 29 2.04 6.67 -14.42
N LEU A 30 1.36 5.89 -13.58
CA LEU A 30 0.68 4.68 -14.02
C LEU A 30 -0.41 5.07 -15.03
N GLY A 31 -0.27 4.55 -16.24
CA GLY A 31 -1.17 4.86 -17.35
C GLY A 31 -2.56 4.26 -17.21
N GLY A 32 -3.48 4.79 -18.00
CA GLY A 32 -4.87 4.31 -18.04
C GLY A 32 -5.01 2.86 -18.50
N GLU A 33 -3.96 2.29 -19.12
CA GLU A 33 -3.96 0.91 -19.62
C GLU A 33 -4.19 -0.13 -18.51
N LEU A 34 -3.87 0.22 -17.24
CA LEU A 34 -4.09 -0.67 -16.09
C LEU A 34 -5.42 -0.40 -15.38
N SER A 35 -6.24 0.53 -15.87
CA SER A 35 -7.52 0.88 -15.24
C SER A 35 -8.47 -0.31 -15.21
N GLY A 36 -9.06 -0.56 -14.04
CA GLY A 36 -10.06 -1.61 -13.84
C GLY A 36 -9.55 -3.03 -14.07
N MET A 37 -8.24 -3.27 -14.00
CA MET A 37 -7.67 -4.60 -14.27
C MET A 37 -7.39 -5.41 -13.01
N ALA A 38 -7.14 -4.77 -11.88
CA ALA A 38 -6.68 -5.45 -10.68
C ALA A 38 -7.84 -6.06 -9.88
N ASP A 39 -7.74 -7.34 -9.56
CA ASP A 39 -8.62 -8.03 -8.60
C ASP A 39 -8.11 -7.84 -7.16
N ARG A 40 -6.81 -7.56 -7.01
CA ARG A 40 -6.17 -7.25 -5.73
C ARG A 40 -5.04 -6.26 -5.93
N LEU A 41 -4.98 -5.26 -5.04
CA LEU A 41 -3.88 -4.32 -4.92
C LEU A 41 -3.17 -4.53 -3.58
N THR A 42 -1.84 -4.58 -3.60
CA THR A 42 -1.03 -4.61 -2.38
C THR A 42 -0.05 -3.44 -2.37
N VAL A 43 0.00 -2.72 -1.25
CA VAL A 43 0.94 -1.63 -1.01
C VAL A 43 1.80 -2.01 0.19
N ASN A 44 3.04 -2.41 -0.07
CA ASN A 44 3.93 -2.93 0.96
C ASN A 44 4.99 -1.89 1.31
N PHE A 45 4.96 -1.40 2.55
CA PHE A 45 5.95 -0.50 3.13
C PHE A 45 6.26 0.71 2.24
N PRO A 46 5.23 1.51 1.90
CA PRO A 46 5.42 2.69 1.06
C PRO A 46 6.34 3.71 1.73
N TRP A 47 7.00 4.54 0.91
CA TRP A 47 7.85 5.65 1.33
C TRP A 47 7.43 6.94 0.64
N GLY A 48 7.89 8.06 1.17
CA GLY A 48 7.70 9.37 0.56
C GLY A 48 6.22 9.74 0.35
N SER A 49 5.88 10.15 -0.85
CA SER A 49 4.51 10.58 -1.22
C SER A 49 3.47 9.49 -1.04
N LEU A 50 3.81 8.24 -1.36
CA LEU A 50 2.88 7.11 -1.20
C LEU A 50 2.65 6.78 0.28
N LEU A 51 3.69 6.84 1.14
CA LEU A 51 3.51 6.73 2.59
C LEU A 51 2.57 7.81 3.11
N ARG A 52 2.81 9.06 2.70
CA ARG A 52 1.92 10.17 3.03
C ARG A 52 0.48 9.91 2.57
N ALA A 53 0.31 9.44 1.34
CA ALA A 53 -1.00 9.21 0.75
C ALA A 53 -1.85 8.16 1.50
N VAL A 54 -1.21 7.16 2.10
CA VAL A 54 -1.91 6.09 2.83
C VAL A 54 -1.99 6.33 4.33
N ALA A 55 -0.98 6.95 4.92
CA ALA A 55 -0.94 7.29 6.35
C ALA A 55 -1.83 8.51 6.67
N MET A 56 -1.84 9.51 5.77
CA MET A 56 -2.81 10.60 5.74
C MET A 56 -3.62 10.48 4.45
N PRO A 57 -4.75 9.75 4.47
CA PRO A 57 -5.47 9.42 3.26
C PRO A 57 -5.70 10.63 2.38
N GLN A 58 -5.02 10.67 1.25
CA GLN A 58 -5.17 11.73 0.24
C GLN A 58 -6.14 11.24 -0.81
N LEU A 59 -7.26 11.92 -0.94
CA LEU A 59 -8.36 11.53 -1.82
C LEU A 59 -7.89 11.22 -3.26
N ALA A 60 -7.09 12.11 -3.84
CA ALA A 60 -6.62 11.95 -5.22
C ALA A 60 -5.80 10.67 -5.44
N GLN A 61 -4.90 10.31 -4.51
CA GLN A 61 -4.08 9.10 -4.62
C GLN A 61 -4.90 7.83 -4.38
N LEU A 62 -5.82 7.87 -3.41
CA LEU A 62 -6.73 6.76 -3.18
C LEU A 62 -7.67 6.52 -4.37
N GLN A 63 -8.12 7.58 -5.04
CA GLN A 63 -8.91 7.48 -6.28
C GLN A 63 -8.09 6.87 -7.43
N LYS A 64 -6.78 7.19 -7.54
CA LYS A 64 -5.90 6.54 -8.52
C LYS A 64 -5.76 5.06 -8.26
N LEU A 65 -5.59 4.64 -7.00
CA LEU A 65 -5.62 3.22 -6.63
C LEU A 65 -6.96 2.59 -6.99
N ALA A 66 -8.07 3.30 -6.73
CA ALA A 66 -9.39 2.82 -7.05
C ALA A 66 -9.62 2.67 -8.57
N ALA A 67 -9.01 3.54 -9.37
CA ALA A 67 -9.09 3.44 -10.83
C ALA A 67 -8.40 2.20 -11.39
N LEU A 68 -7.37 1.67 -10.72
CA LEU A 68 -6.70 0.43 -11.13
C LEU A 68 -7.51 -0.82 -10.81
N ALA A 69 -8.42 -0.73 -9.85
CA ALA A 69 -9.11 -1.86 -9.24
C ALA A 69 -10.46 -2.11 -9.91
N LYS A 70 -10.80 -3.39 -10.10
CA LYS A 70 -12.16 -3.80 -10.43
C LYS A 70 -13.13 -3.52 -9.27
N PRO A 71 -14.43 -3.34 -9.53
CA PRO A 71 -15.44 -3.40 -8.47
C PRO A 71 -15.29 -4.69 -7.64
N GLY A 72 -15.31 -4.60 -6.33
CA GLY A 72 -15.10 -5.73 -5.41
C GLY A 72 -13.64 -6.15 -5.20
N ALA A 73 -12.68 -5.51 -5.87
CA ALA A 73 -11.26 -5.80 -5.68
C ALA A 73 -10.79 -5.49 -4.25
N GLU A 74 -9.83 -6.28 -3.78
CA GLU A 74 -9.23 -6.11 -2.46
C GLU A 74 -8.06 -5.13 -2.49
N LEU A 75 -7.96 -4.29 -1.47
CA LEU A 75 -6.79 -3.45 -1.19
C LEU A 75 -6.20 -3.87 0.15
N ASP A 76 -4.90 -4.17 0.16
CA ASP A 76 -4.14 -4.56 1.34
C ASP A 76 -2.89 -3.68 1.47
N ILE A 77 -2.83 -2.87 2.51
CA ILE A 77 -1.74 -1.91 2.74
C ILE A 77 -1.02 -2.27 4.02
N LEU A 78 0.30 -2.48 3.95
CA LEU A 78 1.19 -2.59 5.09
C LEU A 78 2.02 -1.31 5.23
N VAL A 79 1.86 -0.61 6.34
CA VAL A 79 2.53 0.67 6.60
C VAL A 79 3.45 0.55 7.80
N ASN A 80 4.72 0.95 7.64
CA ASN A 80 5.62 1.14 8.76
C ASN A 80 5.54 2.60 9.23
N LEU A 81 5.04 2.82 10.44
CA LEU A 81 4.90 4.15 11.03
C LEU A 81 6.13 4.60 11.84
N THR A 82 7.06 3.69 12.12
CA THR A 82 8.27 4.01 12.90
C THR A 82 9.04 5.24 12.37
N PRO A 83 9.22 5.42 11.04
CA PRO A 83 9.89 6.61 10.53
C PRO A 83 9.16 7.91 10.86
N LEU A 84 7.85 7.88 11.10
CA LEU A 84 7.06 9.06 11.42
C LEU A 84 7.22 9.52 12.88
N ARG A 85 7.89 8.70 13.72
CA ARG A 85 8.34 9.12 15.07
C ARG A 85 9.50 10.11 15.02
N ASP A 86 10.24 10.17 13.91
CA ASP A 86 11.19 11.23 13.63
C ASP A 86 10.43 12.48 13.21
N ALA A 87 10.42 13.49 14.09
CA ALA A 87 9.70 14.74 13.86
C ALA A 87 10.19 15.49 12.61
N ALA A 88 11.48 15.44 12.29
CA ALA A 88 12.03 16.07 11.10
C ALA A 88 11.54 15.37 9.82
N TYR A 89 11.51 14.06 9.82
CA TYR A 89 10.99 13.28 8.69
C TYR A 89 9.48 13.45 8.54
N ALA A 90 8.73 13.41 9.64
CA ALA A 90 7.30 13.66 9.64
C ALA A 90 6.97 15.06 9.10
N ALA A 91 7.68 16.09 9.56
CA ALA A 91 7.53 17.46 9.06
C ALA A 91 7.84 17.58 7.56
N LYS A 92 8.91 16.93 7.07
CA LYS A 92 9.26 16.86 5.65
C LYS A 92 8.16 16.26 4.78
N LEU A 93 7.42 15.31 5.32
CA LEU A 93 6.26 14.71 4.66
C LEU A 93 4.97 15.52 4.85
N GLY A 94 5.01 16.59 5.64
CA GLY A 94 3.82 17.37 6.03
C GLY A 94 2.87 16.57 6.93
N LEU A 95 3.43 15.64 7.72
CA LEU A 95 2.71 14.80 8.67
C LEU A 95 2.95 15.39 10.06
N SER A 96 2.12 16.33 10.47
CA SER A 96 2.23 16.95 11.81
C SER A 96 1.80 16.03 12.95
N GLU A 97 1.03 15.01 12.67
CA GLU A 97 0.69 13.94 13.61
C GLU A 97 0.40 12.66 12.82
N ALA A 98 1.05 11.57 13.19
CA ALA A 98 0.74 10.22 12.70
C ALA A 98 -0.68 9.75 13.10
N ALA A 99 -1.53 10.72 13.41
CA ALA A 99 -2.82 10.58 14.04
C ALA A 99 -3.89 9.91 13.18
N LEU A 100 -3.65 9.63 11.91
CA LEU A 100 -4.75 9.22 11.05
C LEU A 100 -4.98 7.72 11.02
N LEU A 101 -3.93 6.91 11.06
CA LEU A 101 -4.12 5.48 11.34
C LEU A 101 -4.64 5.29 12.77
N CYS A 102 -4.34 6.22 13.68
CA CYS A 102 -4.88 6.29 15.04
C CYS A 102 -6.28 6.90 15.11
N ASN A 103 -6.83 7.43 14.01
CA ASN A 103 -8.19 7.95 13.92
C ASN A 103 -9.03 7.18 12.87
N PRO A 104 -9.48 5.96 13.18
CA PRO A 104 -10.20 5.11 12.24
C PRO A 104 -11.44 5.74 11.59
N PRO A 105 -12.27 6.55 12.28
CA PRO A 105 -13.44 7.17 11.65
C PRO A 105 -13.09 8.09 10.49
N ARG A 106 -12.08 8.97 10.67
CA ARG A 106 -11.64 9.89 9.61
C ARG A 106 -11.00 9.16 8.44
N LEU A 107 -10.17 8.16 8.74
CA LEU A 107 -9.58 7.30 7.74
C LEU A 107 -10.68 6.65 6.88
N ARG A 108 -11.66 6.01 7.51
CA ARG A 108 -12.78 5.34 6.82
C ARG A 108 -13.56 6.30 5.91
N GLY A 109 -13.81 7.53 6.37
CA GLY A 109 -14.51 8.55 5.58
C GLY A 109 -13.79 8.92 4.30
N THR A 110 -12.47 9.19 4.36
CA THR A 110 -11.68 9.52 3.17
C THR A 110 -11.57 8.34 2.20
N TYR A 111 -11.38 7.12 2.72
CA TYR A 111 -11.36 5.92 1.89
C TYR A 111 -12.72 5.70 1.21
N ALA A 112 -13.83 5.88 1.92
CA ALA A 112 -15.16 5.75 1.36
C ALA A 112 -15.41 6.76 0.22
N THR A 113 -15.02 8.02 0.41
CA THR A 113 -15.09 9.04 -0.65
C THR A 113 -14.24 8.70 -1.87
N ALA A 114 -13.13 7.99 -1.66
CA ALA A 114 -12.27 7.50 -2.75
C ALA A 114 -12.79 6.21 -3.40
N GLY A 115 -13.90 5.67 -2.93
CA GLY A 115 -14.51 4.44 -3.44
C GLY A 115 -13.95 3.16 -2.85
N TRP A 116 -13.47 3.20 -1.60
CA TRP A 116 -13.00 2.05 -0.84
C TRP A 116 -13.77 1.88 0.46
N THR A 117 -14.27 0.68 0.71
CA THR A 117 -14.86 0.31 2.00
C THR A 117 -13.79 -0.34 2.87
N VAL A 118 -13.32 0.34 3.91
CA VAL A 118 -12.31 -0.19 4.84
C VAL A 118 -12.94 -1.28 5.71
N THR A 119 -12.39 -2.49 5.62
CA THR A 119 -12.85 -3.68 6.37
C THR A 119 -12.09 -3.86 7.68
N SER A 120 -10.78 -3.62 7.70
CA SER A 120 -9.99 -3.65 8.94
C SER A 120 -8.88 -2.61 8.95
N VAL A 121 -8.53 -2.16 10.16
CA VAL A 121 -7.32 -1.39 10.48
C VAL A 121 -6.76 -2.00 11.75
N GLU A 122 -5.58 -2.59 11.67
CA GLU A 122 -5.00 -3.35 12.77
C GLU A 122 -3.47 -3.15 12.86
N GLU A 123 -2.95 -3.16 14.06
CA GLU A 123 -1.51 -3.24 14.28
C GLU A 123 -1.04 -4.67 14.04
N VAL A 124 0.01 -4.82 13.23
CA VAL A 124 0.55 -6.13 12.89
C VAL A 124 1.68 -6.49 13.85
N THR A 125 1.40 -7.46 14.71
CA THR A 125 2.38 -8.01 15.66
C THR A 125 2.90 -9.35 15.17
N GLY A 126 4.21 -9.56 15.19
CA GLY A 126 4.83 -10.89 15.07
C GLY A 126 4.95 -11.46 13.65
N THR A 127 4.26 -12.54 13.35
CA THR A 127 4.57 -13.50 12.27
C THR A 127 4.23 -13.02 10.84
N LEU A 128 3.27 -12.12 10.67
CA LEU A 128 2.79 -11.68 9.35
C LEU A 128 3.81 -10.84 8.56
N ILE A 129 4.76 -10.24 9.25
CA ILE A 129 5.80 -9.39 8.62
C ILE A 129 6.87 -10.24 7.92
N ARG A 130 6.97 -11.52 8.26
CA ARG A 130 8.02 -12.42 7.75
C ARG A 130 7.84 -12.88 6.29
N ALA A 131 6.67 -12.67 5.70
CA ALA A 131 6.36 -13.17 4.37
C ALA A 131 7.19 -12.53 3.23
N THR A 132 7.87 -11.42 3.49
CA THR A 132 8.76 -10.77 2.54
C THR A 132 10.16 -10.58 3.12
N ARG A 133 11.20 -10.56 2.25
CA ARG A 133 12.58 -10.29 2.68
C ARG A 133 12.72 -8.93 3.38
N TRP A 134 11.96 -7.94 2.98
CA TRP A 134 11.86 -6.64 3.64
C TRP A 134 11.13 -6.74 4.97
N GLY A 135 10.05 -7.50 5.02
CA GLY A 135 9.30 -7.73 6.25
C GLY A 135 10.16 -8.39 7.32
N SER A 136 11.00 -9.37 6.97
CA SER A 136 11.91 -10.00 7.93
C SER A 136 12.97 -9.03 8.48
N GLN A 137 13.49 -8.12 7.65
CA GLN A 137 14.43 -7.08 8.11
C GLN A 137 13.73 -6.03 8.99
N LEU A 138 12.45 -5.76 8.74
CA LEU A 138 11.67 -4.80 9.52
C LEU A 138 11.26 -5.36 10.88
N HIS A 139 11.12 -6.68 11.02
CA HIS A 139 10.69 -7.34 12.24
C HIS A 139 11.69 -7.22 13.42
N HIS A 140 12.99 -7.15 13.13
CA HIS A 140 14.03 -7.12 14.17
C HIS A 140 14.19 -5.79 14.93
N ALA A 141 13.41 -4.76 14.61
CA ALA A 141 13.67 -3.41 15.09
C ALA A 141 12.57 -2.80 15.98
N GLY A 142 11.66 -3.58 16.54
CA GLY A 142 10.56 -3.04 17.37
C GLY A 142 9.71 -2.00 16.62
N ARG A 143 9.44 -2.25 15.35
CA ARG A 143 8.77 -1.30 14.46
C ARG A 143 7.26 -1.43 14.55
N GLU A 144 6.62 -0.28 14.51
CA GLU A 144 5.18 -0.15 14.47
C GLU A 144 4.68 -0.34 13.04
N VAL A 145 4.06 -1.48 12.77
CA VAL A 145 3.51 -1.81 11.45
C VAL A 145 1.99 -1.91 11.57
N TRP A 146 1.31 -1.20 10.69
CA TRP A 146 -0.14 -1.23 10.59
C TRP A 146 -0.57 -1.83 9.27
N ARG A 147 -1.71 -2.50 9.30
CA ARG A 147 -2.38 -3.05 8.13
C ARG A 147 -3.74 -2.41 7.93
N VAL A 148 -3.99 -1.92 6.73
CA VAL A 148 -5.30 -1.45 6.30
C VAL A 148 -5.81 -2.37 5.21
N ARG A 149 -6.99 -2.93 5.40
CA ARG A 149 -7.70 -3.69 4.37
C ARG A 149 -8.95 -2.95 3.95
N ALA A 150 -9.20 -2.94 2.65
CA ALA A 150 -10.40 -2.35 2.10
C ALA A 150 -10.86 -3.14 0.87
N VAL A 151 -12.11 -2.95 0.49
CA VAL A 151 -12.72 -3.50 -0.72
C VAL A 151 -13.17 -2.35 -1.61
N ARG A 152 -12.93 -2.46 -2.91
CA ARG A 152 -13.38 -1.49 -3.88
C ARG A 152 -14.91 -1.49 -3.93
N SER A 153 -15.52 -0.38 -3.59
CA SER A 153 -16.97 -0.21 -3.69
C SER A 153 -17.39 -0.38 -5.15
N GLY A 154 -18.49 -1.07 -5.39
CA GLY A 154 -19.13 -1.07 -6.70
C GLY A 154 -19.50 0.35 -7.10
N ALA A 155 -19.51 0.66 -8.39
CA ALA A 155 -20.21 1.85 -8.86
C ALA A 155 -21.65 1.72 -8.38
N GLY A 156 -22.08 2.64 -7.52
CA GLY A 156 -23.46 2.63 -7.03
C GLY A 156 -24.41 2.65 -8.22
N SER A 157 -25.34 1.73 -8.18
CA SER A 157 -26.48 1.70 -9.09
C SER A 157 -27.34 2.92 -8.87
#